data_2a1f47d19a79435fcf303f9beca40455
#
_entry.id   2a1f47d19a79435fcf303f9beca40455
#
_cell.length_a   1.000
_cell.length_b   1.000
_cell.length_c   1.000
_cell.angle_alpha   90.00
_cell.angle_beta   90.00
_cell.angle_gamma   90.00
#
_symmetry.space_group_name_H-M   'P 1'
#
loop_
_entity.id
_entity.type
_entity.pdbx_description
1 polymer ?
#
loop_
_entity_poly.entity_id
_entity_poly.type
_entity_poly.pdbx_seq_one_letter_code
_entity_poly.pdbx_strand_id
1 'polypeptide(L)'
;MLDVKKIRLYLFDMDGTIYLGDNLFPFTKELLKTIRETGNHYLFMTNNSSKSVSDYVKKLARLGIEAAEDDFITSSQATADYLKKNLAGKKLFVSGTRSFLSELAENGVENIHDSYSEDIEAVVTGFDTELTFAKLEAMSKLLTRDIPFIAANPDLVCPTEYGYVPDCGSVCAMITNATGKKPYYIGRSEE
;
A
#
# COMPACT_ATOMS: atom_id res chain seq x y z
N MET A 1 18.22 7.41 26.63
CA MET A 1 16.98 8.18 26.45
C MET A 1 17.11 8.99 25.16
N LEU A 2 16.16 8.88 24.25
CA LEU A 2 16.19 9.62 22.98
C LEU A 2 16.07 11.11 23.26
N ASP A 3 16.98 11.93 22.74
CA ASP A 3 16.90 13.39 22.85
C ASP A 3 16.00 13.92 21.73
N VAL A 4 14.72 14.09 22.03
CA VAL A 4 13.70 14.55 21.07
C VAL A 4 14.01 15.89 20.42
N LYS A 5 14.87 16.73 21.05
CA LYS A 5 15.31 18.02 20.50
C LYS A 5 16.26 17.86 19.29
N LYS A 6 16.81 16.66 19.09
CA LYS A 6 17.69 16.34 17.95
C LYS A 6 16.96 15.72 16.77
N ILE A 7 15.67 15.38 16.91
CA ILE A 7 14.86 14.84 15.83
C ILE A 7 14.65 15.95 14.79
N ARG A 8 14.88 15.63 13.53
CA ARG A 8 14.70 16.53 12.38
C ARG A 8 13.62 16.05 11.42
N LEU A 9 13.34 14.75 11.42
CA LEU A 9 12.34 14.11 10.56
C LEU A 9 11.46 13.21 11.42
N TYR A 10 10.15 13.35 11.23
CA TYR A 10 9.12 12.51 11.83
C TYR A 10 8.45 11.68 10.75
N LEU A 11 8.32 10.38 10.96
CA LEU A 11 7.57 9.48 10.09
C LEU A 11 6.27 9.11 10.79
N PHE A 12 5.14 9.45 10.19
CA PHE A 12 3.82 9.16 10.73
C PHE A 12 3.12 8.09 9.91
N ASP A 13 2.77 6.99 10.56
CA ASP A 13 1.72 6.13 10.05
C ASP A 13 0.40 6.91 9.97
N MET A 14 -0.52 6.49 9.09
CA MET A 14 -1.70 7.29 8.80
C MET A 14 -2.97 6.71 9.44
N ASP A 15 -3.40 5.53 9.00
CA ASP A 15 -4.65 4.93 9.45
C ASP A 15 -4.53 4.45 10.91
N GLY A 16 -5.32 5.06 11.82
CA GLY A 16 -5.25 4.80 13.26
C GLY A 16 -4.19 5.60 14.02
N THR A 17 -3.39 6.45 13.34
CA THR A 17 -2.35 7.28 13.96
C THR A 17 -2.66 8.78 13.87
N ILE A 18 -2.99 9.30 12.68
CA ILE A 18 -3.33 10.71 12.48
C ILE A 18 -4.83 10.92 12.23
N TYR A 19 -5.53 9.91 11.76
CA TYR A 19 -6.97 9.86 11.58
C TYR A 19 -7.48 8.41 11.69
N LEU A 20 -8.80 8.24 11.82
CA LEU A 20 -9.49 6.97 11.62
C LEU A 20 -10.71 7.21 10.73
N GLY A 21 -10.80 6.51 9.60
CA GLY A 21 -11.80 6.82 8.57
C GLY A 21 -11.64 8.25 8.07
N ASP A 22 -12.70 9.05 8.19
CA ASP A 22 -12.68 10.48 7.87
C ASP A 22 -12.58 11.38 9.13
N ASN A 23 -12.30 10.80 10.29
CA ASN A 23 -12.20 11.50 11.57
C ASN A 23 -10.73 11.75 11.93
N LEU A 24 -10.32 13.01 11.87
CA LEU A 24 -8.99 13.43 12.29
C LEU A 24 -8.89 13.38 13.83
N PHE A 25 -7.77 12.87 14.36
CA PHE A 25 -7.54 12.95 15.79
C PHE A 25 -7.32 14.39 16.25
N PRO A 26 -7.83 14.81 17.44
CA PRO A 26 -7.84 16.21 17.86
C PRO A 26 -6.45 16.87 17.89
N PHE A 27 -5.41 16.10 18.21
CA PHE A 27 -4.03 16.60 18.34
C PHE A 27 -3.32 16.77 17.00
N THR A 28 -3.80 16.15 15.91
CA THR A 28 -3.03 16.01 14.66
C THR A 28 -2.63 17.34 14.05
N LYS A 29 -3.56 18.28 13.88
CA LYS A 29 -3.26 19.57 13.25
C LYS A 29 -2.24 20.38 14.04
N GLU A 30 -2.39 20.43 15.37
CA GLU A 30 -1.47 21.16 16.23
C GLU A 30 -0.08 20.53 16.23
N LEU A 31 -0.02 19.20 16.28
CA LEU A 31 1.25 18.46 16.20
C LEU A 31 2.00 18.75 14.90
N LEU A 32 1.35 18.59 13.75
CA LEU A 32 1.98 18.81 12.44
C LEU A 32 2.42 20.27 12.27
N LYS A 33 1.60 21.23 12.73
CA LYS A 33 1.95 22.65 12.75
C LYS A 33 3.18 22.90 13.60
N THR A 34 3.22 22.39 14.83
CA THR A 34 4.35 22.55 15.76
C THR A 34 5.65 22.00 15.17
N ILE A 35 5.60 20.84 14.50
CA ILE A 35 6.79 20.26 13.85
C ILE A 35 7.34 21.22 12.79
N ARG A 36 6.49 21.79 11.93
CA ARG A 36 6.92 22.73 10.90
C ARG A 36 7.45 24.05 11.49
N GLU A 37 6.79 24.59 12.50
CA GLU A 37 7.20 25.86 13.18
C GLU A 37 8.55 25.71 13.90
N THR A 38 8.92 24.51 14.33
CA THR A 38 10.24 24.22 14.91
C THR A 38 11.34 23.96 13.88
N GLY A 39 11.05 24.12 12.58
CA GLY A 39 11.99 23.91 11.48
C GLY A 39 12.30 22.43 11.21
N ASN A 40 11.45 21.54 11.68
CA ASN A 40 11.53 20.11 11.43
C ASN A 40 10.59 19.68 10.29
N HIS A 41 10.79 18.46 9.79
CA HIS A 41 10.01 17.88 8.70
C HIS A 41 9.25 16.64 9.16
N TYR A 42 8.18 16.30 8.43
CA TYR A 42 7.49 15.03 8.59
C TYR A 42 7.12 14.44 7.23
N LEU A 43 7.01 13.12 7.19
CA LEU A 43 6.48 12.35 6.07
C LEU A 43 5.37 11.44 6.58
N PHE A 44 4.38 11.21 5.75
CA PHE A 44 3.35 10.23 5.97
C PHE A 44 3.79 8.89 5.37
N MET A 45 3.76 7.86 6.18
CA MET A 45 4.14 6.51 5.76
C MET A 45 2.96 5.57 5.94
N THR A 46 2.56 4.86 4.88
CA THR A 46 1.42 3.95 4.95
C THR A 46 1.65 2.66 4.19
N ASN A 47 1.17 1.55 4.77
CA ASN A 47 1.08 0.25 4.10
C ASN A 47 -0.19 0.08 3.29
N ASN A 48 -1.18 0.95 3.49
CA ASN A 48 -2.46 0.84 2.81
C ASN A 48 -2.32 1.16 1.32
N SER A 49 -2.23 0.12 0.50
CA SER A 49 -2.09 0.20 -0.95
C SER A 49 -3.41 0.35 -1.71
N SER A 50 -4.55 0.52 -1.01
CA SER A 50 -5.84 0.70 -1.67
C SER A 50 -6.04 2.07 -2.31
N LYS A 51 -5.13 3.02 -2.05
CA LYS A 51 -5.19 4.41 -2.53
C LYS A 51 -3.88 4.83 -3.15
N SER A 52 -3.95 5.74 -4.12
CA SER A 52 -2.78 6.42 -4.68
C SER A 52 -2.30 7.56 -3.77
N VAL A 53 -1.09 8.05 -3.99
CA VAL A 53 -0.58 9.26 -3.31
C VAL A 53 -1.51 10.43 -3.57
N SER A 54 -2.00 10.61 -4.80
CA SER A 54 -2.92 11.71 -5.12
C SER A 54 -4.26 11.59 -4.37
N ASP A 55 -4.75 10.38 -4.09
CA ASP A 55 -5.94 10.15 -3.27
C ASP A 55 -5.69 10.55 -1.81
N TYR A 56 -4.48 10.27 -1.27
CA TYR A 56 -4.09 10.70 0.07
C TYR A 56 -3.98 12.21 0.18
N VAL A 57 -3.37 12.90 -0.80
CA VAL A 57 -3.32 14.37 -0.86
C VAL A 57 -4.73 14.95 -0.80
N LYS A 58 -5.66 14.43 -1.63
CA LYS A 58 -7.07 14.87 -1.64
C LYS A 58 -7.77 14.57 -0.31
N LYS A 59 -7.51 13.40 0.30
CA LYS A 59 -8.08 13.04 1.60
C LYS A 59 -7.61 14.00 2.69
N LEU A 60 -6.29 14.24 2.80
CA LEU A 60 -5.73 15.15 3.79
C LEU A 60 -6.23 16.59 3.61
N ALA A 61 -6.35 17.06 2.37
CA ALA A 61 -6.93 18.38 2.07
C ALA A 61 -8.37 18.49 2.59
N ARG A 62 -9.23 17.47 2.39
CA ARG A 62 -10.59 17.44 2.96
C ARG A 62 -10.58 17.48 4.48
N LEU A 63 -9.60 16.88 5.13
CA LEU A 63 -9.41 16.90 6.58
C LEU A 63 -8.77 18.20 7.08
N GLY A 64 -8.39 19.10 6.15
CA GLY A 64 -7.77 20.39 6.45
C GLY A 64 -6.30 20.29 6.81
N ILE A 65 -5.58 19.36 6.22
CA ILE A 65 -4.12 19.19 6.26
C ILE A 65 -3.59 19.39 4.85
N GLU A 66 -2.69 20.36 4.67
CA GLU A 66 -1.96 20.53 3.42
C GLU A 66 -0.81 19.53 3.34
N ALA A 67 -0.76 18.77 2.25
CA ALA A 67 0.31 17.84 1.95
C ALA A 67 0.59 17.85 0.45
N ALA A 68 1.85 17.69 0.08
CA ALA A 68 2.30 17.46 -1.30
C ALA A 68 2.56 15.96 -1.53
N GLU A 69 2.70 15.55 -2.78
CA GLU A 69 2.99 14.15 -3.12
C GLU A 69 4.33 13.68 -2.53
N ASP A 70 5.32 14.56 -2.45
CA ASP A 70 6.63 14.28 -1.84
C ASP A 70 6.58 14.08 -0.31
N ASP A 71 5.45 14.38 0.33
CA ASP A 71 5.26 14.15 1.77
C ASP A 71 4.89 12.68 2.10
N PHE A 72 4.83 11.80 1.10
CA PHE A 72 4.36 10.41 1.29
C PHE A 72 5.41 9.37 0.96
N ILE A 73 5.41 8.30 1.77
CA ILE A 73 6.07 7.02 1.51
C ILE A 73 4.99 5.94 1.60
N THR A 74 4.73 5.23 0.50
CA THR A 74 3.66 4.23 0.46
C THR A 74 4.21 2.85 0.08
N SER A 75 3.51 1.79 0.50
CA SER A 75 3.82 0.44 0.05
C SER A 75 3.62 0.27 -1.47
N SER A 76 2.75 1.07 -2.08
CA SER A 76 2.55 1.09 -3.53
C SER A 76 3.78 1.60 -4.27
N GLN A 77 4.39 2.71 -3.81
CA GLN A 77 5.66 3.23 -4.36
C GLN A 77 6.80 2.21 -4.19
N ALA A 78 6.93 1.65 -2.99
CA ALA A 78 7.94 0.62 -2.71
C ALA A 78 7.73 -0.63 -3.60
N THR A 79 6.47 -1.01 -3.84
CA THR A 79 6.12 -2.12 -4.74
C THR A 79 6.51 -1.77 -6.18
N ALA A 80 6.20 -0.57 -6.66
CA ALA A 80 6.58 -0.13 -7.99
C ALA A 80 8.11 -0.18 -8.20
N ASP A 81 8.89 0.30 -7.23
CA ASP A 81 10.35 0.27 -7.29
C ASP A 81 10.89 -1.16 -7.32
N TYR A 82 10.32 -2.06 -6.51
CA TYR A 82 10.68 -3.47 -6.53
C TYR A 82 10.40 -4.10 -7.90
N LEU A 83 9.20 -3.87 -8.47
CA LEU A 83 8.79 -4.42 -9.75
C LEU A 83 9.69 -3.93 -10.89
N LYS A 84 9.97 -2.64 -10.96
CA LYS A 84 10.92 -2.07 -11.94
C LYS A 84 12.30 -2.67 -11.85
N LYS A 85 12.80 -2.92 -10.64
CA LYS A 85 14.14 -3.47 -10.41
C LYS A 85 14.24 -4.95 -10.71
N ASN A 86 13.21 -5.76 -10.38
CA ASN A 86 13.31 -7.21 -10.37
C ASN A 86 12.46 -7.89 -11.45
N LEU A 87 11.42 -7.21 -11.96
CA LEU A 87 10.46 -7.77 -12.91
C LEU A 87 10.22 -6.85 -14.14
N ALA A 88 11.22 -6.04 -14.49
CA ALA A 88 11.14 -5.15 -15.65
C ALA A 88 10.77 -5.91 -16.93
N GLY A 89 9.81 -5.36 -17.68
CA GLY A 89 9.33 -5.92 -18.95
C GLY A 89 8.43 -7.15 -18.84
N LYS A 90 8.23 -7.69 -17.62
CA LYS A 90 7.36 -8.84 -17.40
C LYS A 90 5.89 -8.44 -17.46
N LYS A 91 5.06 -9.38 -17.95
CA LYS A 91 3.60 -9.26 -17.88
C LYS A 91 3.12 -9.59 -16.47
N LEU A 92 2.49 -8.60 -15.82
CA LEU A 92 2.07 -8.69 -14.42
C LEU A 92 0.54 -8.78 -14.33
N PHE A 93 0.03 -9.81 -13.64
CA PHE A 93 -1.35 -9.78 -13.15
C PHE A 93 -1.37 -9.02 -11.82
N VAL A 94 -2.20 -7.97 -11.71
CA VAL A 94 -2.30 -7.16 -10.50
C VAL A 94 -3.72 -7.24 -9.92
N SER A 95 -3.85 -7.81 -8.72
CA SER A 95 -5.04 -7.71 -7.89
C SER A 95 -4.91 -6.54 -6.93
N GLY A 96 -5.69 -5.52 -7.16
CA GLY A 96 -5.71 -4.30 -6.37
C GLY A 96 -6.86 -3.40 -6.82
N THR A 97 -6.99 -2.26 -6.16
CA THR A 97 -7.92 -1.21 -6.57
C THR A 97 -7.43 -0.53 -7.85
N ARG A 98 -8.32 0.17 -8.54
CA ARG A 98 -7.92 1.01 -9.68
C ARG A 98 -6.85 2.04 -9.30
N SER A 99 -6.94 2.62 -8.09
CA SER A 99 -5.94 3.55 -7.56
C SER A 99 -4.57 2.88 -7.42
N PHE A 100 -4.51 1.63 -6.96
CA PHE A 100 -3.26 0.88 -6.86
C PHE A 100 -2.63 0.63 -8.24
N LEU A 101 -3.43 0.18 -9.21
CA LEU A 101 -2.96 -0.04 -10.58
C LEU A 101 -2.45 1.26 -11.22
N SER A 102 -3.19 2.38 -11.05
CA SER A 102 -2.75 3.70 -11.53
C SER A 102 -1.45 4.15 -10.89
N GLU A 103 -1.33 4.01 -9.56
CA GLU A 103 -0.11 4.36 -8.82
C GLU A 103 1.10 3.57 -9.33
N LEU A 104 0.97 2.26 -9.57
CA LEU A 104 2.04 1.46 -10.16
C LEU A 104 2.44 1.96 -11.55
N ALA A 105 1.45 2.25 -12.41
CA ALA A 105 1.69 2.75 -13.77
C ALA A 105 2.35 4.14 -13.77
N GLU A 106 1.88 5.07 -12.93
CA GLU A 106 2.44 6.42 -12.76
C GLU A 106 3.88 6.37 -12.25
N ASN A 107 4.22 5.36 -11.45
CA ASN A 107 5.59 5.07 -11.00
C ASN A 107 6.41 4.25 -12.01
N GLY A 108 5.94 4.09 -13.25
CA GLY A 108 6.69 3.50 -14.35
C GLY A 108 6.71 1.97 -14.42
N VAL A 109 5.74 1.31 -13.77
CA VAL A 109 5.53 -0.14 -13.96
C VAL A 109 4.72 -0.35 -15.24
N GLU A 110 5.28 -1.11 -16.16
CA GLU A 110 4.66 -1.45 -17.44
C GLU A 110 3.96 -2.82 -17.41
N ASN A 111 3.18 -3.13 -18.45
CA ASN A 111 2.55 -4.43 -18.68
C ASN A 111 1.67 -4.93 -17.53
N ILE A 112 0.90 -4.02 -16.91
CA ILE A 112 -0.06 -4.31 -15.84
C ILE A 112 -1.38 -4.82 -16.44
N HIS A 113 -1.87 -5.96 -15.94
CA HIS A 113 -3.14 -6.58 -16.34
C HIS A 113 -3.97 -6.90 -15.10
N ASP A 114 -5.28 -6.69 -15.16
CA ASP A 114 -6.25 -7.02 -14.12
C ASP A 114 -7.10 -8.27 -14.43
N SER A 115 -6.80 -8.92 -15.57
CA SER A 115 -7.48 -10.09 -16.06
C SER A 115 -6.52 -11.24 -16.33
N TYR A 116 -7.03 -12.48 -16.25
CA TYR A 116 -6.25 -13.69 -16.53
C TYR A 116 -5.78 -13.73 -17.99
N SER A 117 -4.50 -14.05 -18.18
CA SER A 117 -3.92 -14.44 -19.48
C SER A 117 -2.83 -15.47 -19.23
N GLU A 118 -2.66 -16.42 -20.16
CA GLU A 118 -1.67 -17.51 -20.02
C GLU A 118 -0.22 -17.03 -20.07
N ASP A 119 0.02 -15.85 -20.65
CA ASP A 119 1.33 -15.24 -20.80
C ASP A 119 1.72 -14.32 -19.62
N ILE A 120 0.90 -14.25 -18.57
CA ILE A 120 1.28 -13.59 -17.31
C ILE A 120 2.50 -14.28 -16.69
N GLU A 121 3.46 -13.47 -16.25
CA GLU A 121 4.75 -13.95 -15.74
C GLU A 121 4.95 -13.71 -14.24
N ALA A 122 4.10 -12.90 -13.59
CA ALA A 122 4.09 -12.71 -12.14
C ALA A 122 2.71 -12.26 -11.65
N VAL A 123 2.42 -12.56 -10.38
CA VAL A 123 1.21 -12.12 -9.67
C VAL A 123 1.60 -11.08 -8.63
N VAL A 124 0.92 -9.95 -8.64
CA VAL A 124 1.08 -8.86 -7.67
C VAL A 124 -0.26 -8.62 -6.99
N THR A 125 -0.27 -8.47 -5.67
CA THR A 125 -1.48 -8.13 -4.92
C THR A 125 -1.24 -6.98 -3.95
N GLY A 126 -2.22 -6.08 -3.85
CA GLY A 126 -2.30 -5.03 -2.86
C GLY A 126 -3.54 -5.19 -1.97
N PHE A 127 -3.78 -4.21 -1.11
CA PHE A 127 -5.06 -4.11 -0.40
C PHE A 127 -6.17 -3.76 -1.40
N ASP A 128 -6.98 -4.75 -1.74
CA ASP A 128 -7.97 -4.67 -2.81
C ASP A 128 -9.39 -4.57 -2.25
N THR A 129 -9.89 -3.34 -2.09
CA THR A 129 -11.29 -3.09 -1.69
C THR A 129 -12.27 -3.29 -2.86
N GLU A 130 -11.77 -3.58 -4.06
CA GLU A 130 -12.53 -3.95 -5.26
C GLU A 130 -12.39 -5.45 -5.58
N LEU A 131 -12.00 -6.27 -4.58
CA LEU A 131 -11.75 -7.70 -4.73
C LEU A 131 -13.01 -8.43 -5.19
N THR A 132 -12.83 -9.27 -6.20
CA THR A 132 -13.87 -10.16 -6.72
C THR A 132 -13.38 -11.60 -6.67
N PHE A 133 -14.33 -12.57 -6.68
CA PHE A 133 -13.95 -13.98 -6.76
C PHE A 133 -13.19 -14.29 -8.06
N ALA A 134 -13.50 -13.60 -9.16
CA ALA A 134 -12.76 -13.74 -10.41
C ALA A 134 -11.27 -13.39 -10.29
N LYS A 135 -10.92 -12.36 -9.50
CA LYS A 135 -9.52 -12.03 -9.21
C LYS A 135 -8.85 -13.15 -8.40
N LEU A 136 -9.54 -13.71 -7.39
CA LEU A 136 -9.02 -14.84 -6.59
C LEU A 136 -8.80 -16.10 -7.46
N GLU A 137 -9.75 -16.41 -8.34
CA GLU A 137 -9.64 -17.53 -9.29
C GLU A 137 -8.48 -17.33 -10.25
N ALA A 138 -8.31 -16.13 -10.81
CA ALA A 138 -7.20 -15.79 -11.70
C ALA A 138 -5.84 -15.95 -10.99
N MET A 139 -5.67 -15.43 -9.77
CA MET A 139 -4.47 -15.61 -8.96
C MET A 139 -4.20 -17.10 -8.70
N SER A 140 -5.21 -17.86 -8.27
CA SER A 140 -5.08 -19.27 -7.99
C SER A 140 -4.64 -20.05 -9.22
N LYS A 141 -5.25 -19.78 -10.37
CA LYS A 141 -4.90 -20.42 -11.65
C LYS A 141 -3.48 -20.07 -12.10
N LEU A 142 -3.08 -18.82 -12.00
CA LEU A 142 -1.72 -18.39 -12.35
C LEU A 142 -0.67 -19.03 -11.46
N LEU A 143 -0.93 -19.14 -10.16
CA LEU A 143 -0.01 -19.68 -9.17
C LEU A 143 0.05 -21.22 -9.13
N THR A 144 -0.67 -21.93 -10.00
CA THR A 144 -0.35 -23.35 -10.29
C THR A 144 0.99 -23.46 -10.99
N ARG A 145 1.46 -22.39 -11.61
CA ARG A 145 2.75 -22.28 -12.28
C ARG A 145 3.81 -21.78 -11.27
N ASP A 146 5.08 -22.00 -11.60
CA ASP A 146 6.19 -21.48 -10.81
C ASP A 146 6.58 -20.08 -11.26
N ILE A 147 5.72 -19.11 -10.92
CA ILE A 147 5.92 -17.68 -11.21
C ILE A 147 5.95 -16.89 -9.90
N PRO A 148 6.62 -15.71 -9.87
CA PRO A 148 6.67 -14.86 -8.68
C PRO A 148 5.29 -14.45 -8.20
N PHE A 149 5.09 -14.49 -6.87
CA PHE A 149 3.94 -13.95 -6.17
C PHE A 149 4.41 -12.85 -5.23
N ILE A 150 3.99 -11.61 -5.49
CA ILE A 150 4.42 -10.40 -4.79
C ILE A 150 3.21 -9.78 -4.09
N ALA A 151 3.40 -9.29 -2.86
CA ALA A 151 2.38 -8.59 -2.10
C ALA A 151 2.89 -7.25 -1.60
N ALA A 152 2.05 -6.22 -1.70
CA ALA A 152 2.40 -4.86 -1.31
C ALA A 152 2.65 -4.70 0.19
N ASN A 153 1.97 -5.49 1.04
CA ASN A 153 2.17 -5.48 2.49
C ASN A 153 1.70 -6.81 3.13
N PRO A 154 2.19 -7.14 4.35
CA PRO A 154 1.79 -8.34 5.09
C PRO A 154 0.55 -8.14 5.99
N ASP A 155 0.01 -6.92 6.09
CA ASP A 155 -1.01 -6.58 7.08
C ASP A 155 -2.26 -7.44 6.89
N LEU A 156 -2.69 -8.12 7.95
CA LEU A 156 -3.85 -9.01 7.91
C LEU A 156 -5.16 -8.23 7.95
N VAL A 157 -5.15 -7.06 8.59
CA VAL A 157 -6.35 -6.24 8.80
C VAL A 157 -6.05 -4.76 8.64
N CYS A 158 -7.05 -4.02 8.15
CA CYS A 158 -7.04 -2.55 8.14
C CYS A 158 -8.06 -2.03 9.15
N PRO A 159 -7.71 -1.07 10.03
CA PRO A 159 -8.62 -0.49 10.98
C PRO A 159 -9.68 0.39 10.30
N THR A 160 -10.92 0.30 10.80
CA THR A 160 -12.06 1.12 10.39
C THR A 160 -12.78 1.68 11.63
N GLU A 161 -13.74 2.57 11.44
CA GLU A 161 -14.53 3.15 12.53
C GLU A 161 -15.36 2.10 13.29
N TYR A 162 -15.73 0.99 12.65
CA TYR A 162 -16.53 -0.08 13.24
C TYR A 162 -15.73 -1.34 13.62
N GLY A 163 -14.39 -1.32 13.46
CA GLY A 163 -13.53 -2.47 13.75
C GLY A 163 -12.46 -2.68 12.67
N TYR A 164 -12.40 -3.86 12.08
CA TYR A 164 -11.37 -4.20 11.10
C TYR A 164 -11.97 -4.84 9.85
N VAL A 165 -11.30 -4.62 8.71
CA VAL A 165 -11.56 -5.34 7.46
C VAL A 165 -10.32 -6.14 7.06
N PRO A 166 -10.47 -7.25 6.29
CA PRO A 166 -9.33 -7.99 5.73
C PRO A 166 -8.47 -7.08 4.86
N ASP A 167 -7.15 -7.11 5.05
CA ASP A 167 -6.16 -6.40 4.24
C ASP A 167 -5.40 -7.38 3.31
N CYS A 168 -4.38 -6.92 2.64
CA CYS A 168 -3.56 -7.63 1.66
C CYS A 168 -3.06 -8.99 2.20
N GLY A 169 -2.53 -9.02 3.42
CA GLY A 169 -2.05 -10.26 4.05
C GLY A 169 -3.13 -11.33 4.22
N SER A 170 -4.38 -10.93 4.51
CA SER A 170 -5.51 -11.87 4.59
C SER A 170 -5.84 -12.49 3.22
N VAL A 171 -5.81 -11.69 2.15
CA VAL A 171 -5.98 -12.20 0.78
C VAL A 171 -4.83 -13.15 0.42
N CYS A 172 -3.60 -12.78 0.76
CA CYS A 172 -2.42 -13.62 0.58
C CYS A 172 -2.54 -14.96 1.32
N ALA A 173 -3.04 -14.95 2.55
CA ALA A 173 -3.27 -16.17 3.33
C ALA A 173 -4.31 -17.09 2.65
N MET A 174 -5.40 -16.51 2.13
CA MET A 174 -6.42 -17.23 1.38
C MET A 174 -5.84 -17.90 0.13
N ILE A 175 -5.06 -17.17 -0.66
CA ILE A 175 -4.38 -17.69 -1.87
C ILE A 175 -3.32 -18.74 -1.50
N THR A 176 -2.56 -18.50 -0.43
CA THR A 176 -1.57 -19.48 0.07
C THR A 176 -2.24 -20.79 0.47
N ASN A 177 -3.38 -20.75 1.16
CA ASN A 177 -4.14 -21.94 1.53
C ASN A 177 -4.66 -22.71 0.32
N ALA A 178 -5.05 -22.01 -0.75
CA ALA A 178 -5.56 -22.62 -1.98
C ALA A 178 -4.45 -23.21 -2.87
N THR A 179 -3.27 -22.58 -2.92
CA THR A 179 -2.22 -22.89 -3.93
C THR A 179 -0.93 -23.45 -3.33
N GLY A 180 -0.72 -23.30 -2.03
CA GLY A 180 0.56 -23.59 -1.36
C GLY A 180 1.66 -22.56 -1.64
N LYS A 181 1.42 -21.57 -2.52
CA LYS A 181 2.40 -20.52 -2.86
C LYS A 181 2.32 -19.37 -1.87
N LYS A 182 3.48 -18.94 -1.36
CA LYS A 182 3.60 -17.79 -0.44
C LYS A 182 4.09 -16.57 -1.21
N PRO A 183 3.56 -15.35 -0.91
CA PRO A 183 4.06 -14.13 -1.52
C PRO A 183 5.40 -13.70 -0.92
N TYR A 184 6.14 -12.92 -1.69
CA TYR A 184 7.18 -12.04 -1.18
C TYR A 184 6.55 -10.69 -0.82
N TYR A 185 6.64 -10.28 0.42
CA TYR A 185 6.07 -9.02 0.92
C TYR A 185 7.06 -7.87 0.75
N ILE A 186 6.57 -6.71 0.28
CA ILE A 186 7.38 -5.50 0.01
C ILE A 186 7.31 -4.51 1.17
N GLY A 187 6.13 -4.23 1.69
CA GLY A 187 5.91 -3.29 2.80
C GLY A 187 6.59 -3.74 4.08
N ARG A 188 6.18 -3.21 5.23
CA ARG A 188 6.81 -3.52 6.51
C ARG A 188 7.35 -4.94 6.53
N SER A 189 8.69 -5.08 6.48
CA SER A 189 9.33 -6.36 6.66
C SER A 189 9.00 -6.84 8.07
N GLU A 190 8.56 -8.06 8.19
CA GLU A 190 8.39 -8.68 9.51
C GLU A 190 9.71 -8.63 10.25
N GLU A 191 9.64 -8.15 11.47
CA GLU A 191 10.65 -8.36 12.49
C GLU A 191 10.60 -9.81 12.99
#